data_39e2ec49e93ffb9aba334e351abde0b9
#
_entry.id   39e2ec49e93ffb9aba334e351abde0b9
#
_cell.length_a   1.000
_cell.length_b   1.000
_cell.length_c   1.000
_cell.angle_alpha   90.00
_cell.angle_beta   90.00
_cell.angle_gamma   90.00
#
_symmetry.space_group_name_H-M   'P 1'
#
loop_
_entity.id
_entity.type
_entity.pdbx_description
1 polymer ?
#
loop_
_entity_poly.entity_id
_entity_poly.type
_entity_poly.pdbx_seq_one_letter_code
_entity_poly.pdbx_strand_id
1 'polypeptide(L)'
;EEAFRFYEQHLGGRVIGLARHRDQPNPNPNLPADWSEKVLHARLEVGNAVIMGADVPGAEPMRSAYLTLTTDTEADAERLYKVLAEGGQVFMKMEKMPFANRFAMLRDRFGANWMILHQPAS
;
A
#
# COMPACT_ATOMS: atom_id res chain seq x y z
N GLU A 1 3.73 -5.07 8.90
CA GLU A 1 4.71 -5.85 8.12
C GLU A 1 4.05 -6.64 6.99
N GLU A 2 2.94 -7.29 7.27
CA GLU A 2 2.22 -8.10 6.29
C GLU A 2 1.87 -7.30 5.03
N ALA A 3 1.34 -6.08 5.21
CA ALA A 3 0.99 -5.22 4.07
C ALA A 3 2.21 -4.91 3.20
N PHE A 4 3.33 -4.53 3.80
CA PHE A 4 4.54 -4.19 3.06
C PHE A 4 5.14 -5.40 2.35
N ARG A 5 5.09 -6.59 2.95
CA ARG A 5 5.53 -7.82 2.28
C ARG A 5 4.63 -8.15 1.09
N PHE A 6 3.34 -7.94 1.25
CA PHE A 6 2.38 -8.11 0.16
C PHE A 6 2.67 -7.13 -1.00
N TYR A 7 2.90 -5.86 -0.69
CA TYR A 7 3.21 -4.86 -1.71
C TYR A 7 4.55 -5.14 -2.38
N GLU A 8 5.56 -5.59 -1.61
CA GLU A 8 6.85 -5.99 -2.17
C GLU A 8 6.68 -7.07 -3.22
N GLN A 9 5.87 -8.06 -2.93
CA GLN A 9 5.61 -9.19 -3.84
C GLN A 9 4.85 -8.77 -5.08
N HIS A 10 3.83 -7.93 -4.94
CA HIS A 10 2.86 -7.67 -6.01
C HIS A 10 3.06 -6.35 -6.75
N LEU A 11 3.69 -5.36 -6.14
CA LEU A 11 3.92 -4.06 -6.78
C LEU A 11 5.31 -3.93 -7.40
N GLY A 12 6.11 -5.00 -7.38
CA GLY A 12 7.48 -4.94 -7.87
C GLY A 12 8.39 -4.10 -6.99
N GLY A 13 8.05 -3.98 -5.70
CA GLY A 13 8.80 -3.18 -4.77
C GLY A 13 9.83 -3.96 -3.98
N ARG A 14 10.49 -3.25 -3.07
CA ARG A 14 11.49 -3.85 -2.19
C ARG A 14 11.46 -3.16 -0.83
N VAL A 15 11.35 -3.94 0.23
CA VAL A 15 11.48 -3.42 1.60
C VAL A 15 12.96 -3.10 1.84
N ILE A 16 13.28 -1.81 1.97
CA ILE A 16 14.65 -1.33 2.11
C ILE A 16 15.02 -0.99 3.54
N GLY A 17 14.07 -1.04 4.45
CA GLY A 17 14.33 -0.82 5.87
C GLY A 17 13.15 -1.26 6.70
N LEU A 18 13.41 -1.87 7.83
CA LEU A 18 12.38 -2.26 8.79
C LEU A 18 13.00 -2.29 10.19
N ALA A 19 12.42 -1.51 11.08
CA ALA A 19 12.81 -1.50 12.49
C ALA A 19 11.58 -1.81 13.35
N ARG A 20 11.79 -2.59 14.41
CA ARG A 20 10.73 -2.97 15.33
C ARG A 20 10.78 -2.12 16.59
N HIS A 21 9.68 -2.07 17.33
CA HIS A 21 9.66 -1.33 18.58
C HIS A 21 10.70 -1.82 19.59
N ARG A 22 10.99 -3.13 19.61
CA ARG A 22 12.01 -3.71 20.48
C ARG A 22 13.43 -3.20 20.16
N ASP A 23 13.66 -2.68 18.97
CA ASP A 23 14.98 -2.22 18.54
C ASP A 23 15.31 -0.81 19.06
N GLN A 24 14.35 -0.14 19.69
CA GLN A 24 14.57 1.19 20.27
C GLN A 24 15.40 1.08 21.54
N PRO A 25 16.38 1.98 21.75
CA PRO A 25 17.13 2.02 23.01
C PRO A 25 16.24 2.34 24.23
N ASN A 26 15.21 3.14 24.04
CA ASN A 26 14.28 3.54 25.10
C ASN A 26 12.85 3.32 24.62
N PRO A 27 12.32 2.09 24.70
CA PRO A 27 10.96 1.79 24.26
C PRO A 27 9.94 2.63 25.01
N ASN A 28 8.90 3.08 24.30
CA ASN A 28 7.81 3.82 24.91
C ASN A 28 7.08 2.95 25.94
N PRO A 29 7.10 3.33 27.25
CA PRO A 29 6.46 2.53 28.28
C PRO A 29 4.93 2.48 28.18
N ASN A 30 4.32 3.37 27.38
CA ASN A 30 2.88 3.43 27.22
C ASN A 30 2.37 2.50 26.10
N LEU A 31 3.27 1.82 25.39
CA LEU A 31 2.86 0.83 24.40
C LEU A 31 2.39 -0.47 25.07
N PRO A 32 1.39 -1.16 24.48
CA PRO A 32 0.99 -2.48 24.98
C PRO A 32 2.18 -3.44 25.04
N ALA A 33 2.14 -4.38 25.99
CA ALA A 33 3.27 -5.28 26.24
C ALA A 33 3.62 -6.16 25.04
N ASP A 34 2.66 -6.46 24.17
CA ASP A 34 2.85 -7.29 22.98
C ASP A 34 3.33 -6.53 21.74
N TRP A 35 3.65 -5.22 21.88
CA TRP A 35 4.05 -4.39 20.75
C TRP A 35 5.53 -4.45 20.41
N SER A 36 6.35 -5.18 21.17
CA SER A 36 7.80 -5.25 20.91
C SER A 36 8.14 -5.72 19.51
N GLU A 37 7.35 -6.64 18.95
CA GLU A 37 7.57 -7.18 17.61
C GLU A 37 6.91 -6.34 16.49
N LYS A 38 6.07 -5.36 16.85
CA LYS A 38 5.42 -4.51 15.86
C LYS A 38 6.41 -3.56 15.20
N VAL A 39 6.08 -3.12 14.00
CA VAL A 39 6.97 -2.28 13.20
C VAL A 39 6.94 -0.85 13.70
N LEU A 40 8.08 -0.36 14.14
CA LEU A 40 8.29 1.04 14.48
C LEU A 40 8.33 1.91 13.23
N HIS A 41 9.02 1.43 12.21
CA HIS A 41 9.19 2.13 10.95
C HIS A 41 9.62 1.16 9.86
N ALA A 42 9.02 1.28 8.68
CA ALA A 42 9.40 0.50 7.51
C ALA A 42 9.42 1.39 6.27
N ARG A 43 10.25 1.03 5.32
CA ARG A 43 10.38 1.73 4.04
C ARG A 43 10.27 0.72 2.91
N LEU A 44 9.41 1.02 1.95
CA LEU A 44 9.20 0.22 0.76
C LEU A 44 9.50 1.07 -0.47
N GLU A 45 10.45 0.61 -1.28
CA GLU A 45 10.78 1.25 -2.54
C GLU A 45 9.91 0.63 -3.65
N VAL A 46 9.19 1.48 -4.37
CA VAL A 46 8.38 1.06 -5.53
C VAL A 46 8.72 2.02 -6.68
N GLY A 47 9.45 1.54 -7.68
CA GLY A 47 9.94 2.41 -8.75
C GLY A 47 10.81 3.53 -8.19
N ASN A 48 10.44 4.77 -8.47
CA ASN A 48 11.16 5.96 -7.99
C ASN A 48 10.58 6.51 -6.69
N ALA A 49 9.59 5.85 -6.11
CA ALA A 49 8.91 6.33 -4.91
C ALA A 49 9.30 5.47 -3.70
N VAL A 50 9.20 6.07 -2.53
CA VAL A 50 9.38 5.35 -1.26
C VAL A 50 8.10 5.55 -0.44
N ILE A 51 7.52 4.44 -0.01
CA ILE A 51 6.38 4.45 0.90
C ILE A 51 6.91 4.11 2.29
N MET A 52 6.58 4.93 3.27
CA MET A 52 6.95 4.69 4.66
C MET A 52 5.71 4.30 5.45
N GLY A 53 5.88 3.45 6.43
CA GLY A 53 4.78 3.02 7.27
C GLY A 53 5.24 2.60 8.65
N ALA A 54 4.28 2.45 9.53
CA ALA A 54 4.49 2.04 10.90
C ALA A 54 3.22 1.37 11.43
N ASP A 55 3.40 0.51 12.42
CA ASP A 55 2.28 0.04 13.23
C ASP A 55 2.07 1.05 14.35
N VAL A 56 0.88 1.59 14.47
CA VAL A 56 0.54 2.51 15.55
C VAL A 56 -0.73 2.05 16.24
N PRO A 57 -0.83 2.21 17.58
CA PRO A 57 -2.07 1.86 18.28
C PRO A 57 -3.22 2.71 17.78
N GLY A 58 -4.37 2.08 17.51
CA GLY A 58 -5.54 2.79 17.03
C GLY A 58 -5.48 3.25 15.59
N ALA A 59 -4.60 2.65 14.78
CA ALA A 59 -4.53 2.98 13.35
C ALA A 59 -5.86 2.71 12.66
N GLU A 60 -6.26 3.62 11.78
CA GLU A 60 -7.51 3.52 11.03
C GLU A 60 -7.23 3.34 9.53
N PRO A 61 -8.18 2.75 8.78
CA PRO A 61 -8.08 2.72 7.32
C PRO A 61 -8.04 4.15 6.75
N MET A 62 -7.42 4.29 5.59
CA MET A 62 -7.48 5.55 4.85
C MET A 62 -8.93 5.88 4.51
N ARG A 63 -9.28 7.16 4.54
CA ARG A 63 -10.65 7.60 4.23
C ARG A 63 -10.71 8.27 2.87
N SER A 64 -10.19 9.47 2.74
CA SER A 64 -10.30 10.25 1.51
C SER A 64 -8.97 10.51 0.82
N ALA A 65 -7.91 9.87 1.29
CA ALA A 65 -6.60 9.92 0.65
C ALA A 65 -6.40 8.65 -0.17
N TYR A 66 -5.71 8.77 -1.32
CA TYR A 66 -5.44 7.65 -2.20
C TYR A 66 -3.99 7.68 -2.64
N LEU A 67 -3.37 6.49 -2.65
CA LEU A 67 -2.09 6.28 -3.31
C LEU A 67 -2.37 5.96 -4.78
N THR A 68 -1.61 6.52 -5.68
CA THR A 68 -1.83 6.32 -7.11
C THR A 68 -0.74 5.44 -7.70
N LEU A 69 -1.15 4.39 -8.40
CA LEU A 69 -0.28 3.53 -9.19
C LEU A 69 -0.56 3.77 -10.67
N THR A 70 0.44 4.26 -11.38
CA THR A 70 0.37 4.38 -12.83
C THR A 70 1.12 3.20 -13.45
N THR A 71 0.48 2.49 -14.36
CA THR A 71 1.07 1.30 -14.98
C THR A 71 1.50 1.58 -16.41
N ASP A 72 2.48 0.81 -16.88
CA ASP A 72 2.97 0.91 -18.26
C ASP A 72 2.08 0.19 -19.26
N THR A 73 1.27 -0.76 -18.80
CA THR A 73 0.37 -1.55 -19.65
C THR A 73 -0.99 -1.71 -19.02
N GLU A 74 -2.00 -1.96 -19.87
CA GLU A 74 -3.35 -2.28 -19.41
C GLU A 74 -3.37 -3.59 -18.64
N ALA A 75 -2.56 -4.57 -19.05
CA ALA A 75 -2.46 -5.87 -18.40
C ALA A 75 -1.98 -5.71 -16.94
N ASP A 76 -1.00 -4.86 -16.70
CA ASP A 76 -0.53 -4.59 -15.34
C ASP A 76 -1.60 -3.92 -14.49
N ALA A 77 -2.35 -2.98 -15.07
CA ALA A 77 -3.45 -2.33 -14.36
C ALA A 77 -4.50 -3.35 -13.92
N GLU A 78 -4.88 -4.26 -14.82
CA GLU A 78 -5.84 -5.32 -14.51
C GLU A 78 -5.31 -6.28 -13.43
N ARG A 79 -4.04 -6.64 -13.52
CA ARG A 79 -3.39 -7.53 -12.53
C ARG A 79 -3.37 -6.90 -11.15
N LEU A 80 -2.94 -5.64 -11.06
CA LEU A 80 -2.89 -4.93 -9.78
C LEU A 80 -4.28 -4.73 -9.18
N TYR A 81 -5.26 -4.43 -10.03
CA TYR A 81 -6.64 -4.31 -9.59
C TYR A 81 -7.13 -5.60 -8.92
N LYS A 82 -6.92 -6.75 -9.57
CA LYS A 82 -7.32 -8.04 -9.02
C LYS A 82 -6.65 -8.32 -7.68
N VAL A 83 -5.35 -8.11 -7.61
CA VAL A 83 -4.55 -8.43 -6.43
C VAL A 83 -4.95 -7.53 -5.26
N LEU A 84 -5.06 -6.22 -5.49
CA LEU A 84 -5.34 -5.25 -4.43
C LEU A 84 -6.81 -5.27 -3.99
N ALA A 85 -7.73 -5.63 -4.89
CA ALA A 85 -9.15 -5.69 -4.55
C ALA A 85 -9.50 -6.92 -3.69
N GLU A 86 -8.69 -7.97 -3.74
CA GLU A 86 -8.99 -9.20 -3.01
C GLU A 86 -9.02 -8.96 -1.50
N GLY A 87 -10.16 -9.26 -0.89
CA GLY A 87 -10.36 -9.02 0.55
C GLY A 87 -10.58 -7.57 0.92
N GLY A 88 -10.59 -6.66 -0.04
CA GLY A 88 -10.79 -5.25 0.16
C GLY A 88 -12.16 -4.78 -0.28
N GLN A 89 -12.25 -3.50 -0.63
CA GLN A 89 -13.49 -2.86 -1.05
C GLN A 89 -13.25 -2.05 -2.33
N VAL A 90 -14.04 -2.32 -3.36
CA VAL A 90 -13.95 -1.60 -4.63
C VAL A 90 -14.93 -0.42 -4.61
N PHE A 91 -14.41 0.80 -4.81
CA PHE A 91 -15.23 2.01 -4.91
C PHE A 91 -15.60 2.32 -6.35
N MET A 92 -14.66 2.14 -7.28
CA MET A 92 -14.89 2.21 -8.72
C MET A 92 -14.19 1.03 -9.38
N LYS A 93 -14.97 0.18 -10.04
CA LYS A 93 -14.39 -0.99 -10.72
C LYS A 93 -13.55 -0.54 -11.91
N MET A 94 -12.60 -1.39 -12.32
CA MET A 94 -11.70 -1.12 -13.44
C MET A 94 -12.49 -0.91 -14.71
N GLU A 95 -12.35 0.29 -15.30
CA GLU A 95 -13.05 0.69 -16.52
C GLU A 95 -12.20 1.69 -17.30
N LYS A 96 -12.57 1.89 -18.56
CA LYS A 96 -12.04 2.97 -19.36
C LYS A 96 -12.70 4.30 -18.93
N MET A 97 -11.89 5.33 -18.80
CA MET A 97 -12.33 6.68 -18.44
C MET A 97 -11.82 7.67 -19.49
N PRO A 98 -12.40 8.89 -19.55
CA PRO A 98 -11.92 9.90 -20.53
C PRO A 98 -10.43 10.23 -20.39
N PHE A 99 -9.87 10.09 -19.18
CA PHE A 99 -8.48 10.45 -18.87
C PHE A 99 -7.54 9.26 -18.80
N ALA A 100 -8.05 8.02 -18.91
CA ALA A 100 -7.22 6.82 -18.76
C ALA A 100 -7.86 5.63 -19.49
N ASN A 101 -7.02 4.78 -20.08
CA ASN A 101 -7.50 3.53 -20.71
C ASN A 101 -8.04 2.54 -19.70
N ARG A 102 -7.49 2.57 -18.49
CA ARG A 102 -7.96 1.78 -17.35
C ARG A 102 -7.88 2.64 -16.10
N PHE A 103 -8.88 2.57 -15.29
CA PHE A 103 -8.93 3.30 -14.02
C PHE A 103 -9.79 2.55 -13.01
N ALA A 104 -9.31 2.46 -11.78
CA ALA A 104 -10.05 1.88 -10.66
C ALA A 104 -9.73 2.60 -9.37
N MET A 105 -10.66 2.57 -8.43
CA MET A 105 -10.46 3.07 -7.07
C MET A 105 -10.89 2.00 -6.08
N LEU A 106 -10.06 1.72 -5.10
CA LEU A 106 -10.35 0.68 -4.12
C LEU A 106 -9.64 0.93 -2.78
N ARG A 107 -10.08 0.21 -1.76
CA ARG A 107 -9.37 0.06 -0.49
C ARG A 107 -8.95 -1.40 -0.39
N ASP A 108 -7.66 -1.63 -0.13
CA ASP A 108 -7.17 -3.00 0.01
C ASP A 108 -7.53 -3.56 1.39
N ARG A 109 -7.25 -4.86 1.60
CA ARG A 109 -7.59 -5.52 2.86
C ARG A 109 -6.81 -4.99 4.06
N PHE A 110 -5.74 -4.24 3.83
CA PHE A 110 -4.94 -3.63 4.89
C PHE A 110 -5.41 -2.21 5.25
N GLY A 111 -6.39 -1.68 4.53
CA GLY A 111 -6.94 -0.35 4.79
C GLY A 111 -6.31 0.78 3.99
N ALA A 112 -5.48 0.48 3.01
CA ALA A 112 -4.90 1.49 2.13
C ALA A 112 -5.77 1.70 0.90
N ASN A 113 -5.98 2.97 0.54
CA ASN A 113 -6.75 3.34 -0.65
C ASN A 113 -5.82 3.51 -1.85
N TRP A 114 -6.25 2.98 -2.98
CA TRP A 114 -5.49 3.00 -4.21
C TRP A 114 -6.32 3.52 -5.38
N MET A 115 -5.71 4.36 -6.21
CA MET A 115 -6.13 4.61 -7.58
C MET A 115 -5.15 3.88 -8.49
N ILE A 116 -5.66 3.07 -9.40
CA ILE A 116 -4.85 2.32 -10.36
C ILE A 116 -5.23 2.81 -11.74
N LEU A 117 -4.25 3.24 -12.52
CA LEU A 117 -4.53 3.75 -13.85
C LEU A 117 -3.44 3.42 -14.86
N HIS A 118 -3.88 3.29 -16.11
CA HIS A 118 -3.02 3.23 -17.27
C HIS A 118 -3.46 4.33 -18.23
N GLN A 119 -2.53 5.22 -18.55
CA GLN A 119 -2.72 6.27 -19.54
C GLN A 119 -1.93 5.92 -20.80
N PRO A 120 -2.48 6.18 -21.98
CA PRO A 120 -1.71 5.99 -23.20
C PRO A 120 -0.52 6.95 -23.23
N ALA A 121 0.56 6.53 -23.86
CA ALA A 121 1.68 7.43 -24.12
C ALA A 121 1.20 8.60 -24.96
N SER A 122 1.52 9.81 -24.54
CA SER A 122 1.15 11.02 -25.27
C SER A 122 2.13 11.30 -26.40
#